data_9edc8b27c2729f1924176c43ec50d147
#
_entry.id   9edc8b27c2729f1924176c43ec50d147
#
_cell.length_a   1.000
_cell.length_b   1.000
_cell.length_c   1.000
_cell.angle_alpha   90.00
_cell.angle_beta   90.00
_cell.angle_gamma   90.00
#
_symmetry.space_group_name_H-M   'P 1'
#
loop_
_entity.id
_entity.type
_entity.pdbx_description
1 polymer ?
#
loop_
_entity_poly.entity_id
_entity_poly.type
_entity_poly.pdbx_seq_one_letter_code
_entity_poly.pdbx_strand_id
1 'polypeptide(L)'
;MKSLMITKYGDINSSLEEQDIPIPVAEASQILIRTYSSGFNPYDYMVVNGDFKALFKISFPVGIGRDVSGIVEEVGKNVRKFKVGDKVYSRINESLVGTMSEYVLSNDKDTALMPSNLSFDESASIPLVGLATYQALVDIAKLSKGENVLIHAGSGGIGTFAIQLAKHLGANVTTTTSTKNISFVKELGADKVIDYTSQNYLDEGAVFDVVYDTLG
;
A
#
# COMPACT_ATOMS: atom_id res chain seq x y z
N MET A 1 8.88 4.82 23.34
CA MET A 1 9.25 4.34 22.02
C MET A 1 9.48 5.49 21.06
N LYS A 2 10.37 5.31 20.09
CA LYS A 2 10.61 6.29 19.04
C LYS A 2 9.51 6.22 17.96
N SER A 3 9.08 7.38 17.49
CA SER A 3 8.07 7.53 16.45
C SER A 3 8.38 8.74 15.59
N LEU A 4 8.22 8.61 14.28
CA LEU A 4 8.30 9.74 13.35
C LEU A 4 6.93 10.42 13.26
N MET A 5 6.87 11.68 13.66
CA MET A 5 5.63 12.43 13.80
C MET A 5 5.58 13.62 12.83
N ILE A 6 4.42 13.85 12.24
CA ILE A 6 4.12 15.07 11.50
C ILE A 6 3.74 16.14 12.54
N THR A 7 4.47 17.25 12.56
CA THR A 7 4.27 18.34 13.52
C THR A 7 3.53 19.54 12.93
N LYS A 8 3.52 19.66 11.62
CA LYS A 8 2.82 20.70 10.85
C LYS A 8 2.64 20.28 9.40
N TYR A 9 1.80 20.96 8.66
CA TYR A 9 1.79 20.85 7.19
C TYR A 9 2.99 21.54 6.57
N GLY A 10 3.48 21.01 5.43
CA GLY A 10 4.51 21.65 4.61
C GLY A 10 5.53 20.67 4.05
N ASP A 11 6.72 21.17 3.78
CA ASP A 11 7.83 20.35 3.25
C ASP A 11 8.20 19.22 4.21
N ILE A 12 8.34 18.01 3.68
CA ILE A 12 8.56 16.79 4.46
C ILE A 12 9.80 16.87 5.37
N ASN A 13 10.87 17.53 4.90
CA ASN A 13 12.12 17.63 5.67
C ASN A 13 12.00 18.54 6.89
N SER A 14 11.02 19.44 6.89
CA SER A 14 10.79 20.42 7.99
C SER A 14 9.54 20.13 8.82
N SER A 15 8.75 19.13 8.42
CA SER A 15 7.46 18.82 9.03
C SER A 15 7.47 17.50 9.82
N LEU A 16 8.56 16.73 9.71
CA LEU A 16 8.74 15.47 10.43
C LEU A 16 9.74 15.63 11.56
N GLU A 17 9.40 15.08 12.72
CA GLU A 17 10.26 15.04 13.89
C GLU A 17 10.21 13.66 14.54
N GLU A 18 11.39 13.12 14.92
CA GLU A 18 11.45 11.94 15.78
C GLU A 18 11.08 12.35 17.21
N GLN A 19 10.10 11.69 17.80
CA GLN A 19 9.63 11.95 19.16
C GLN A 19 9.61 10.66 19.98
N ASP A 20 9.90 10.79 21.27
CA ASP A 20 9.69 9.72 22.24
C ASP A 20 8.27 9.78 22.79
N ILE A 21 7.48 8.76 22.50
CA ILE A 21 6.08 8.66 22.93
C ILE A 21 5.85 7.37 23.72
N PRO A 22 4.81 7.28 24.57
CA PRO A 22 4.45 6.03 25.23
C PRO A 22 4.17 4.91 24.23
N ILE A 23 4.52 3.66 24.60
CA ILE A 23 4.07 2.48 23.83
C ILE A 23 2.57 2.37 24.04
N PRO A 24 1.76 2.28 22.95
CA PRO A 24 0.31 2.15 23.06
C PRO A 24 -0.06 0.75 23.58
N VAL A 25 -1.22 0.66 24.25
CA VAL A 25 -1.75 -0.59 24.80
C VAL A 25 -2.86 -1.10 23.89
N ALA A 26 -2.84 -2.41 23.59
CA ALA A 26 -3.82 -3.02 22.72
C ALA A 26 -5.21 -3.07 23.37
N GLU A 27 -6.21 -2.51 22.71
CA GLU A 27 -7.60 -2.67 23.07
C GLU A 27 -8.12 -4.08 22.77
N ALA A 28 -9.37 -4.36 23.15
CA ALA A 28 -9.94 -5.69 23.10
C ALA A 28 -9.84 -6.42 21.75
N SER A 29 -9.96 -5.69 20.64
CA SER A 29 -9.91 -6.24 19.27
C SER A 29 -8.67 -5.77 18.48
N GLN A 30 -7.65 -5.32 19.18
CA GLN A 30 -6.41 -4.84 18.59
C GLN A 30 -5.23 -5.78 18.92
N ILE A 31 -4.19 -5.65 18.13
CA ILE A 31 -2.88 -6.22 18.36
C ILE A 31 -1.85 -5.12 18.42
N LEU A 32 -0.84 -5.29 19.26
CA LEU A 32 0.37 -4.48 19.26
C LEU A 32 1.41 -5.18 18.39
N ILE A 33 1.89 -4.48 17.38
CA ILE A 33 2.91 -4.98 16.45
C ILE A 33 4.21 -4.27 16.74
N ARG A 34 5.28 -5.02 16.98
CA ARG A 34 6.64 -4.50 16.93
C ARG A 34 7.03 -4.37 15.47
N THR A 35 7.23 -3.14 15.03
CA THR A 35 7.52 -2.82 13.63
C THR A 35 8.90 -3.32 13.22
N TYR A 36 8.97 -4.01 12.08
CA TYR A 36 10.20 -4.40 11.42
C TYR A 36 10.41 -3.62 10.13
N SER A 37 9.34 -3.36 9.39
CA SER A 37 9.37 -2.53 8.19
C SER A 37 8.06 -1.75 8.04
N SER A 38 8.14 -0.58 7.43
CA SER A 38 7.01 0.29 7.15
C SER A 38 7.03 0.76 5.70
N GLY A 39 5.91 0.63 5.01
CA GLY A 39 5.74 1.17 3.66
C GLY A 39 5.47 2.67 3.68
N PHE A 40 6.10 3.40 2.76
CA PHE A 40 5.84 4.82 2.52
C PHE A 40 5.14 4.99 1.17
N ASN A 41 4.00 5.65 1.18
CA ASN A 41 3.14 5.80 0.01
C ASN A 41 3.00 7.28 -0.40
N PRO A 42 2.66 7.59 -1.67
CA PRO A 42 2.34 8.94 -2.09
C PRO A 42 1.28 9.61 -1.20
N TYR A 43 0.32 8.85 -0.69
CA TYR A 43 -0.67 9.33 0.27
C TYR A 43 -0.02 9.95 1.53
N ASP A 44 1.02 9.34 2.08
CA ASP A 44 1.69 9.85 3.29
C ASP A 44 2.33 11.21 3.02
N TYR A 45 2.97 11.35 1.84
CA TYR A 45 3.52 12.63 1.39
C TYR A 45 2.44 13.69 1.23
N MET A 46 1.30 13.36 0.59
CA MET A 46 0.18 14.28 0.39
C MET A 46 -0.42 14.74 1.73
N VAL A 47 -0.47 13.85 2.73
CA VAL A 47 -0.89 14.20 4.10
C VAL A 47 0.06 15.21 4.72
N VAL A 48 1.37 14.99 4.66
CA VAL A 48 2.38 15.94 5.18
C VAL A 48 2.27 17.29 4.48
N ASN A 49 2.12 17.28 3.16
CA ASN A 49 2.02 18.49 2.34
C ASN A 49 0.72 19.29 2.62
N GLY A 50 -0.30 18.62 3.14
CA GLY A 50 -1.60 19.23 3.46
C GLY A 50 -2.58 19.26 2.29
N ASP A 51 -2.40 18.39 1.29
CA ASP A 51 -3.28 18.33 0.12
C ASP A 51 -4.72 17.96 0.50
N PHE A 52 -4.89 17.23 1.60
CA PHE A 52 -6.19 16.81 2.13
C PHE A 52 -6.77 17.73 3.22
N LYS A 53 -6.12 18.86 3.56
CA LYS A 53 -6.57 19.73 4.67
C LYS A 53 -7.97 20.32 4.50
N ALA A 54 -8.47 20.39 3.27
CA ALA A 54 -9.83 20.84 2.97
C ALA A 54 -10.88 19.71 3.20
N LEU A 55 -10.47 18.45 3.16
CA LEU A 55 -11.36 17.29 3.31
C LEU A 55 -11.44 16.81 4.76
N PHE A 56 -10.32 16.84 5.47
CA PHE A 56 -10.26 16.45 6.88
C PHE A 56 -9.20 17.25 7.65
N LYS A 57 -9.52 17.55 8.91
CA LYS A 57 -8.62 18.30 9.79
C LYS A 57 -7.75 17.36 10.58
N ILE A 58 -6.44 17.54 10.50
CA ILE A 58 -5.45 16.80 11.30
C ILE A 58 -5.07 17.62 12.53
N SER A 59 -5.03 16.95 13.68
CA SER A 59 -4.48 17.52 14.92
C SER A 59 -3.03 17.07 15.07
N PHE A 60 -2.11 17.97 15.12
CA PHE A 60 -0.69 17.70 15.30
C PHE A 60 -0.28 17.61 16.79
N PRO A 61 0.75 16.83 17.15
CA PRO A 61 1.49 15.93 16.27
C PRO A 61 0.70 14.64 15.94
N VAL A 62 0.93 14.04 14.76
CA VAL A 62 0.30 12.79 14.33
C VAL A 62 1.34 11.89 13.66
N GLY A 63 1.25 10.56 13.84
CA GLY A 63 2.16 9.61 13.25
C GLY A 63 2.03 9.50 11.72
N ILE A 64 3.15 9.22 11.05
CA ILE A 64 3.21 9.01 9.60
C ILE A 64 3.32 7.52 9.25
N GLY A 65 2.88 7.16 8.04
CA GLY A 65 2.88 5.78 7.52
C GLY A 65 1.61 5.02 7.87
N ARG A 66 1.21 4.12 6.96
CA ARG A 66 0.00 3.30 7.11
C ARG A 66 0.23 1.81 6.88
N ASP A 67 1.28 1.44 6.17
CA ASP A 67 1.63 0.06 5.87
C ASP A 67 2.74 -0.41 6.80
N VAL A 68 2.57 -1.60 7.36
CA VAL A 68 3.51 -2.18 8.33
C VAL A 68 3.65 -3.68 8.13
N SER A 69 4.82 -4.19 8.42
CA SER A 69 5.08 -5.59 8.73
C SER A 69 5.89 -5.70 10.02
N GLY A 70 5.63 -6.74 10.80
CA GLY A 70 6.28 -6.90 12.09
C GLY A 70 5.88 -8.16 12.81
N ILE A 71 6.14 -8.18 14.11
CA ILE A 71 5.84 -9.31 15.00
C ILE A 71 4.84 -8.85 16.05
N VAL A 72 3.82 -9.68 16.29
CA VAL A 72 2.81 -9.45 17.33
C VAL A 72 3.47 -9.55 18.72
N GLU A 73 3.40 -8.48 19.50
CA GLU A 73 3.90 -8.41 20.88
C GLU A 73 2.78 -8.54 21.91
N GLU A 74 1.58 -8.06 21.61
CA GLU A 74 0.41 -8.14 22.48
C GLU A 74 -0.85 -8.39 21.67
N VAL A 75 -1.80 -9.11 22.24
CA VAL A 75 -3.12 -9.37 21.63
C VAL A 75 -4.22 -8.97 22.60
N GLY A 76 -5.21 -8.23 22.10
CA GLY A 76 -6.41 -7.88 22.85
C GLY A 76 -7.27 -9.12 23.18
N LYS A 77 -8.05 -9.04 24.26
CA LYS A 77 -8.82 -10.18 24.80
C LYS A 77 -9.82 -10.84 23.84
N ASN A 78 -10.25 -10.12 22.82
CA ASN A 78 -11.20 -10.63 21.81
C ASN A 78 -10.53 -11.18 20.56
N VAL A 79 -9.22 -10.97 20.39
CA VAL A 79 -8.45 -11.45 19.23
C VAL A 79 -8.36 -12.98 19.30
N ARG A 80 -8.65 -13.64 18.16
CA ARG A 80 -8.60 -15.12 18.04
C ARG A 80 -7.74 -15.59 16.87
N LYS A 81 -7.42 -14.69 15.93
CA LYS A 81 -6.69 -15.02 14.70
C LYS A 81 -5.18 -15.01 14.87
N PHE A 82 -4.69 -14.28 15.89
CA PHE A 82 -3.27 -14.01 16.08
C PHE A 82 -2.85 -14.36 17.51
N LYS A 83 -1.55 -14.65 17.69
CA LYS A 83 -0.86 -14.85 18.97
C LYS A 83 0.45 -14.10 18.97
N VAL A 84 0.99 -13.85 20.15
CA VAL A 84 2.33 -13.28 20.35
C VAL A 84 3.36 -14.12 19.60
N GLY A 85 4.25 -13.44 18.85
CA GLY A 85 5.29 -14.04 18.03
C GLY A 85 4.88 -14.27 16.56
N ASP A 86 3.61 -14.11 16.20
CA ASP A 86 3.18 -14.22 14.80
C ASP A 86 3.78 -13.08 13.95
N LYS A 87 4.25 -13.44 12.75
CA LYS A 87 4.66 -12.47 11.74
C LYS A 87 3.44 -12.00 10.97
N VAL A 88 3.23 -10.69 10.95
CA VAL A 88 2.03 -10.07 10.38
C VAL A 88 2.37 -8.89 9.50
N TYR A 89 1.44 -8.55 8.62
CA TYR A 89 1.43 -7.30 7.88
C TYR A 89 0.05 -6.68 7.88
N SER A 90 -0.04 -5.36 7.80
CA SER A 90 -1.30 -4.63 7.95
C SER A 90 -1.24 -3.29 7.25
N ARG A 91 -2.40 -2.83 6.81
CA ARG A 91 -2.66 -1.42 6.53
C ARG A 91 -3.50 -0.87 7.67
N ILE A 92 -2.88 -0.09 8.53
CA ILE A 92 -3.57 0.53 9.66
C ILE A 92 -4.43 1.70 9.19
N ASN A 93 -5.64 1.82 9.72
CA ASN A 93 -6.56 2.90 9.35
C ASN A 93 -6.45 4.08 10.32
N GLU A 94 -6.99 4.05 11.46
CA GLU A 94 -7.18 5.20 12.34
C GLU A 94 -6.23 5.16 13.55
N SER A 95 -4.93 5.26 13.33
CA SER A 95 -3.97 5.34 14.44
C SER A 95 -3.41 6.74 14.55
N LEU A 96 -3.36 7.27 15.77
CA LEU A 96 -2.60 8.49 16.09
C LEU A 96 -1.10 8.24 15.97
N VAL A 97 -0.68 6.98 16.13
CA VAL A 97 0.69 6.52 15.94
C VAL A 97 0.79 5.85 14.58
N GLY A 98 1.51 6.46 13.66
CA GLY A 98 1.76 5.91 12.33
C GLY A 98 2.72 4.71 12.36
N THR A 99 2.85 4.03 11.22
CA THR A 99 3.68 2.81 11.13
C THR A 99 5.18 3.07 11.17
N MET A 100 5.61 4.33 11.01
CA MET A 100 7.02 4.71 11.19
C MET A 100 7.33 4.94 12.68
N SER A 101 7.08 3.91 13.49
CA SER A 101 7.27 3.87 14.94
C SER A 101 7.77 2.49 15.34
N GLU A 102 8.43 2.36 16.49
CA GLU A 102 8.91 1.06 16.97
C GLU A 102 7.77 0.07 17.24
N TYR A 103 6.60 0.57 17.63
CA TYR A 103 5.39 -0.22 17.85
C TYR A 103 4.18 0.50 17.28
N VAL A 104 3.21 -0.28 16.79
CA VAL A 104 1.95 0.24 16.26
C VAL A 104 0.78 -0.66 16.63
N LEU A 105 -0.40 -0.06 16.81
CA LEU A 105 -1.64 -0.80 16.97
C LEU A 105 -2.28 -1.09 15.61
N SER A 106 -2.82 -2.28 15.46
CA SER A 106 -3.68 -2.64 14.34
C SER A 106 -4.91 -3.40 14.83
N ASN A 107 -6.05 -3.25 14.14
CA ASN A 107 -7.19 -4.10 14.40
C ASN A 107 -6.94 -5.51 13.83
N ASP A 108 -7.51 -6.52 14.46
CA ASP A 108 -7.40 -7.91 14.01
C ASP A 108 -8.01 -8.15 12.60
N LYS A 109 -9.03 -7.38 12.24
CA LYS A 109 -9.68 -7.45 10.92
C LYS A 109 -8.84 -6.83 9.80
N ASP A 110 -7.97 -5.87 10.12
CA ASP A 110 -7.14 -5.11 9.18
C ASP A 110 -5.74 -5.75 9.02
N THR A 111 -5.51 -6.87 9.70
CA THR A 111 -4.23 -7.57 9.76
C THR A 111 -4.31 -8.95 9.13
N ALA A 112 -3.22 -9.39 8.50
CA ALA A 112 -3.04 -10.74 7.99
C ALA A 112 -1.69 -11.33 8.41
N LEU A 113 -1.60 -12.67 8.44
CA LEU A 113 -0.33 -13.36 8.60
C LEU A 113 0.55 -13.08 7.38
N MET A 114 1.82 -12.80 7.64
CA MET A 114 2.80 -12.54 6.60
C MET A 114 3.04 -13.81 5.76
N PRO A 115 3.08 -13.73 4.42
CA PRO A 115 3.47 -14.85 3.58
C PRO A 115 4.86 -15.37 3.96
N SER A 116 5.00 -16.69 4.06
CA SER A 116 6.25 -17.32 4.56
C SER A 116 7.45 -17.13 3.63
N ASN A 117 7.20 -16.81 2.36
CA ASN A 117 8.20 -16.60 1.31
C ASN A 117 8.61 -15.14 1.12
N LEU A 118 8.07 -14.22 1.92
CA LEU A 118 8.40 -12.79 1.84
C LEU A 118 9.17 -12.33 3.07
N SER A 119 10.08 -11.40 2.87
CA SER A 119 10.73 -10.62 3.92
C SER A 119 9.75 -9.60 4.55
N PHE A 120 10.13 -8.99 5.68
CA PHE A 120 9.35 -7.89 6.26
C PHE A 120 9.25 -6.71 5.31
N ASP A 121 10.32 -6.35 4.60
CA ASP A 121 10.34 -5.22 3.67
C ASP A 121 9.39 -5.45 2.49
N GLU A 122 9.43 -6.64 1.88
CA GLU A 122 8.49 -7.01 0.82
C GLU A 122 7.05 -7.01 1.33
N SER A 123 6.82 -7.57 2.52
CA SER A 123 5.48 -7.62 3.11
C SER A 123 4.91 -6.23 3.45
N ALA A 124 5.76 -5.30 3.93
CA ALA A 124 5.33 -3.93 4.22
C ALA A 124 4.99 -3.13 2.96
N SER A 125 5.49 -3.51 1.79
CA SER A 125 5.21 -2.84 0.52
C SER A 125 3.82 -3.17 -0.07
N ILE A 126 3.14 -4.21 0.44
CA ILE A 126 1.93 -4.77 -0.18
C ILE A 126 0.62 -4.15 0.31
N PRO A 127 0.39 -3.82 1.61
CA PRO A 127 -0.97 -3.65 2.12
C PRO A 127 -1.81 -2.63 1.37
N LEU A 128 -1.32 -1.42 1.15
CA LEU A 128 -2.06 -0.38 0.43
C LEU A 128 -2.27 -0.77 -1.04
N VAL A 129 -1.20 -1.08 -1.74
CA VAL A 129 -1.25 -1.34 -3.19
C VAL A 129 -2.03 -2.61 -3.49
N GLY A 130 -1.88 -3.64 -2.65
CA GLY A 130 -2.62 -4.90 -2.78
C GLY A 130 -4.11 -4.73 -2.55
N LEU A 131 -4.51 -4.03 -1.48
CA LEU A 131 -5.93 -3.76 -1.19
C LEU A 131 -6.58 -2.90 -2.27
N ALA A 132 -5.93 -1.79 -2.67
CA ALA A 132 -6.45 -0.92 -3.72
C ALA A 132 -6.64 -1.68 -5.05
N THR A 133 -5.65 -2.48 -5.43
CA THR A 133 -5.72 -3.25 -6.67
C THR A 133 -6.77 -4.37 -6.60
N TYR A 134 -6.82 -5.11 -5.48
CA TYR A 134 -7.79 -6.18 -5.30
C TYR A 134 -9.22 -5.64 -5.38
N GLN A 135 -9.52 -4.58 -4.63
CA GLN A 135 -10.83 -3.94 -4.67
C GLN A 135 -11.19 -3.44 -6.07
N ALA A 136 -10.25 -2.81 -6.78
CA ALA A 136 -10.51 -2.30 -8.12
C ALA A 136 -10.75 -3.43 -9.15
N LEU A 137 -9.85 -4.40 -9.22
CA LEU A 137 -9.88 -5.41 -10.28
C LEU A 137 -10.81 -6.59 -9.95
N VAL A 138 -10.90 -7.00 -8.68
CA VAL A 138 -11.70 -8.17 -8.27
C VAL A 138 -13.09 -7.77 -7.84
N ASP A 139 -13.22 -6.83 -6.89
CA ASP A 139 -14.51 -6.53 -6.29
C ASP A 139 -15.39 -5.64 -7.19
N ILE A 140 -14.78 -4.64 -7.85
CA ILE A 140 -15.48 -3.64 -8.66
C ILE A 140 -15.54 -4.07 -10.12
N ALA A 141 -14.38 -4.20 -10.79
CA ALA A 141 -14.31 -4.53 -12.21
C ALA A 141 -14.67 -5.99 -12.49
N LYS A 142 -14.52 -6.89 -11.52
CA LYS A 142 -14.74 -8.35 -11.65
C LYS A 142 -13.96 -8.95 -12.82
N LEU A 143 -12.71 -8.49 -12.98
CA LEU A 143 -11.82 -8.87 -14.06
C LEU A 143 -11.74 -10.40 -14.17
N SER A 144 -11.98 -10.91 -15.37
CA SER A 144 -12.16 -12.34 -15.65
C SER A 144 -11.11 -12.83 -16.64
N LYS A 145 -10.93 -14.15 -16.66
CA LYS A 145 -10.00 -14.81 -17.58
C LYS A 145 -10.33 -14.49 -19.04
N GLY A 146 -9.30 -14.09 -19.79
CA GLY A 146 -9.36 -13.77 -21.22
C GLY A 146 -9.75 -12.33 -21.53
N GLU A 147 -10.20 -11.54 -20.54
CA GLU A 147 -10.47 -10.12 -20.73
C GLU A 147 -9.18 -9.32 -20.95
N ASN A 148 -9.31 -8.21 -21.67
CA ASN A 148 -8.21 -7.28 -21.96
C ASN A 148 -8.24 -6.14 -20.95
N VAL A 149 -7.18 -5.99 -20.17
CA VAL A 149 -7.06 -4.89 -19.20
C VAL A 149 -5.93 -3.95 -19.57
N LEU A 150 -6.20 -2.65 -19.53
CA LEU A 150 -5.19 -1.60 -19.59
C LEU A 150 -4.88 -1.12 -18.18
N ILE A 151 -3.61 -1.19 -17.78
CA ILE A 151 -3.10 -0.71 -16.51
C ILE A 151 -2.16 0.45 -16.76
N HIS A 152 -2.54 1.67 -16.37
CA HIS A 152 -1.66 2.83 -16.46
C HIS A 152 -0.56 2.79 -15.38
N ALA A 153 0.58 3.41 -15.69
CA ALA A 153 1.75 3.48 -14.81
C ALA A 153 2.20 2.12 -14.24
N GLY A 154 2.38 1.12 -15.12
CA GLY A 154 2.69 -0.27 -14.74
C GLY A 154 3.93 -0.47 -13.91
N SER A 155 4.90 0.45 -13.95
CA SER A 155 6.11 0.41 -13.12
C SER A 155 5.96 1.11 -11.75
N GLY A 156 4.81 1.68 -11.45
CA GLY A 156 4.49 2.25 -10.14
C GLY A 156 4.08 1.20 -9.11
N GLY A 157 3.96 1.58 -7.83
CA GLY A 157 3.62 0.65 -6.75
C GLY A 157 2.32 -0.12 -7.02
N ILE A 158 1.23 0.56 -7.35
CA ILE A 158 -0.05 -0.09 -7.70
C ILE A 158 0.10 -0.91 -8.99
N GLY A 159 0.72 -0.33 -10.04
CA GLY A 159 0.85 -0.98 -11.35
C GLY A 159 1.61 -2.30 -11.30
N THR A 160 2.69 -2.39 -10.53
CA THR A 160 3.47 -3.62 -10.37
C THR A 160 2.67 -4.75 -9.76
N PHE A 161 1.85 -4.45 -8.75
CA PHE A 161 0.95 -5.43 -8.14
C PHE A 161 -0.21 -5.78 -9.09
N ALA A 162 -0.78 -4.77 -9.76
CA ALA A 162 -1.92 -4.94 -10.66
C ALA A 162 -1.59 -5.84 -11.86
N ILE A 163 -0.42 -5.70 -12.48
CA ILE A 163 0.02 -6.57 -13.57
C ILE A 163 0.02 -8.02 -13.12
N GLN A 164 0.65 -8.33 -11.98
CA GLN A 164 0.77 -9.69 -11.46
C GLN A 164 -0.60 -10.26 -11.08
N LEU A 165 -1.46 -9.48 -10.41
CA LEU A 165 -2.81 -9.92 -10.05
C LEU A 165 -3.66 -10.18 -11.30
N ALA A 166 -3.67 -9.28 -12.27
CA ALA A 166 -4.41 -9.46 -13.52
C ALA A 166 -3.95 -10.70 -14.30
N LYS A 167 -2.64 -10.95 -14.35
CA LYS A 167 -2.10 -12.18 -14.94
C LYS A 167 -2.51 -13.43 -14.17
N HIS A 168 -2.53 -13.38 -12.83
CA HIS A 168 -3.01 -14.48 -12.00
C HIS A 168 -4.50 -14.78 -12.27
N LEU A 169 -5.31 -13.76 -12.51
CA LEU A 169 -6.73 -13.91 -12.90
C LEU A 169 -6.91 -14.42 -14.34
N GLY A 170 -5.83 -14.48 -15.11
CA GLY A 170 -5.82 -14.98 -16.51
C GLY A 170 -6.20 -13.96 -17.55
N ALA A 171 -6.14 -12.67 -17.24
CA ALA A 171 -6.38 -11.57 -18.16
C ALA A 171 -5.20 -11.34 -19.14
N ASN A 172 -5.49 -10.67 -20.27
CA ASN A 172 -4.49 -10.14 -21.18
C ASN A 172 -4.12 -8.72 -20.72
N VAL A 173 -2.88 -8.52 -20.33
CA VAL A 173 -2.43 -7.28 -19.69
C VAL A 173 -1.69 -6.39 -20.66
N THR A 174 -2.25 -5.21 -20.94
CA THR A 174 -1.54 -4.09 -21.54
C THR A 174 -1.21 -3.06 -20.46
N THR A 175 0.00 -2.51 -20.49
CA THR A 175 0.39 -1.48 -19.51
C THR A 175 1.15 -0.33 -20.15
N THR A 176 1.06 0.86 -19.55
CA THR A 176 1.86 2.02 -19.95
C THR A 176 3.03 2.21 -19.00
N THR A 177 4.21 2.52 -19.53
CA THR A 177 5.40 2.87 -18.74
C THR A 177 6.36 3.71 -19.58
N SER A 178 7.44 4.22 -18.98
CA SER A 178 8.53 4.86 -19.72
C SER A 178 9.50 3.83 -20.29
N THR A 179 10.25 4.21 -21.32
CA THR A 179 11.23 3.36 -22.02
C THR A 179 12.11 2.53 -21.10
N LYS A 180 12.65 3.15 -20.03
CA LYS A 180 13.58 2.51 -19.08
C LYS A 180 12.98 1.36 -18.27
N ASN A 181 11.65 1.30 -18.17
CA ASN A 181 10.94 0.32 -17.34
C ASN A 181 10.25 -0.78 -18.16
N ILE A 182 10.41 -0.81 -19.48
CA ILE A 182 9.74 -1.77 -20.37
C ILE A 182 10.11 -3.22 -20.01
N SER A 183 11.39 -3.53 -19.82
CA SER A 183 11.84 -4.87 -19.43
C SER A 183 11.23 -5.30 -18.10
N PHE A 184 11.27 -4.40 -17.12
CA PHE A 184 10.74 -4.64 -15.78
C PHE A 184 9.26 -5.03 -15.79
N VAL A 185 8.39 -4.25 -16.47
CA VAL A 185 6.96 -4.58 -16.48
C VAL A 185 6.65 -5.85 -17.31
N LYS A 186 7.47 -6.18 -18.32
CA LYS A 186 7.37 -7.45 -19.04
C LYS A 186 7.72 -8.65 -18.16
N GLU A 187 8.74 -8.55 -17.33
CA GLU A 187 9.12 -9.57 -16.35
C GLU A 187 8.02 -9.81 -15.32
N LEU A 188 7.21 -8.78 -14.97
CA LEU A 188 6.04 -8.91 -14.12
C LEU A 188 4.86 -9.62 -14.81
N GLY A 189 4.93 -9.84 -16.13
CA GLY A 189 3.95 -10.56 -16.90
C GLY A 189 3.07 -9.72 -17.84
N ALA A 190 3.38 -8.44 -18.07
CA ALA A 190 2.65 -7.65 -19.05
C ALA A 190 2.79 -8.23 -20.48
N ASP A 191 1.67 -8.52 -21.16
CA ASP A 191 1.66 -9.07 -22.50
C ASP A 191 2.02 -8.00 -23.54
N LYS A 192 1.53 -6.77 -23.33
CA LYS A 192 1.83 -5.62 -24.17
C LYS A 192 2.25 -4.43 -23.32
N VAL A 193 3.27 -3.71 -23.79
CA VAL A 193 3.78 -2.51 -23.11
C VAL A 193 3.75 -1.35 -24.08
N ILE A 194 3.14 -0.26 -23.67
CA ILE A 194 3.08 1.01 -24.41
C ILE A 194 4.05 1.98 -23.75
N ASP A 195 5.04 2.42 -24.46
CA ASP A 195 5.97 3.46 -24.05
C ASP A 195 5.34 4.83 -24.25
N TYR A 196 4.77 5.40 -23.17
CA TYR A 196 4.10 6.69 -23.24
C TYR A 196 5.01 7.86 -23.63
N THR A 197 6.34 7.66 -23.64
CA THR A 197 7.30 8.70 -24.06
C THR A 197 7.40 8.82 -25.57
N SER A 198 6.95 7.81 -26.32
CA SER A 198 7.04 7.71 -27.78
C SER A 198 5.74 7.26 -28.45
N GLN A 199 4.77 6.78 -27.69
CA GLN A 199 3.52 6.21 -28.19
C GLN A 199 2.32 6.80 -27.45
N ASN A 200 1.20 6.98 -28.16
CA ASN A 200 -0.06 7.31 -27.54
C ASN A 200 -0.92 6.04 -27.45
N TYR A 201 -1.36 5.66 -26.25
CA TYR A 201 -2.20 4.46 -26.06
C TYR A 201 -3.54 4.53 -26.83
N LEU A 202 -4.02 5.75 -27.14
CA LEU A 202 -5.24 5.95 -27.93
C LEU A 202 -5.07 5.55 -29.41
N ASP A 203 -3.84 5.62 -29.93
CA ASP A 203 -3.55 5.30 -31.33
C ASP A 203 -3.51 3.77 -31.58
N GLU A 204 -3.51 2.99 -30.53
CA GLU A 204 -3.43 1.53 -30.59
C GLU A 204 -4.69 0.85 -31.14
N GLY A 205 -5.81 1.57 -31.21
CA GLY A 205 -7.10 1.02 -31.68
C GLY A 205 -7.59 -0.19 -30.87
N ALA A 206 -6.96 -0.47 -29.74
CA ALA A 206 -7.29 -1.60 -28.90
C ALA A 206 -8.56 -1.33 -28.09
N VAL A 207 -9.40 -2.36 -27.97
CA VAL A 207 -10.57 -2.34 -27.10
C VAL A 207 -10.19 -3.05 -25.81
N PHE A 208 -10.43 -2.39 -24.68
CA PHE A 208 -10.20 -2.94 -23.34
C PHE A 208 -11.54 -3.17 -22.63
N ASP A 209 -11.66 -4.31 -21.95
CA ASP A 209 -12.82 -4.62 -21.12
C ASP A 209 -12.73 -3.84 -19.80
N VAL A 210 -11.50 -3.64 -19.31
CA VAL A 210 -11.20 -2.89 -18.09
C VAL A 210 -10.05 -1.92 -18.33
N VAL A 211 -10.20 -0.70 -17.82
CA VAL A 211 -9.10 0.30 -17.75
C VAL A 211 -8.87 0.64 -16.28
N TYR A 212 -7.67 0.34 -15.79
CA TYR A 212 -7.25 0.69 -14.44
C TYR A 212 -6.32 1.90 -14.51
N ASP A 213 -6.91 3.08 -14.33
CA ASP A 213 -6.18 4.34 -14.25
C ASP A 213 -5.73 4.59 -12.81
N THR A 214 -4.43 4.67 -12.63
CA THR A 214 -3.77 4.91 -11.33
C THR A 214 -3.14 6.29 -11.25
N LEU A 215 -3.35 7.13 -12.26
CA LEU A 215 -2.76 8.47 -12.36
C LEU A 215 -3.73 9.57 -11.91
N GLY A 216 -5.04 9.34 -12.03
CA GLY A 216 -6.11 10.30 -11.68
C GLY A 216 -6.51 11.19 -12.84
#